data_ce9d6408b2a5a74af872c982039d0faa
#
_entry.id   ce9d6408b2a5a74af872c982039d0faa
#
_cell.length_a   1.000
_cell.length_b   1.000
_cell.length_c   1.000
_cell.angle_alpha   90.00
_cell.angle_beta   90.00
_cell.angle_gamma   90.00
#
_symmetry.space_group_name_H-M   'P 1'
#
loop_
_entity.id
_entity.type
_entity.pdbx_description
1 polymer ?
#
loop_
_entity_poly.entity_id
_entity_poly.type
_entity_poly.pdbx_seq_one_letter_code
_entity_poly.pdbx_strand_id
1 'polypeptide(L)'
;METTTTMRTGEPADAETIAELIRRENHRSADVEAIAVSLATAPSIVALEGDEMVAFFYGRPFAPDIVEMQNMLIAASHRRRGLGRAMVARIEDDMRAAGYRAAIGANSILHRGSTPERCMAARAFWVRMGWRILLATGGSVVLVRWLGPGAQPSADGPGHPD
;
A
#
# COMPACT_ATOMS: atom_id res chain seq x y z
N MET A 1 19.49 -12.38 -20.50
CA MET A 1 19.53 -10.94 -20.11
C MET A 1 18.65 -10.78 -18.88
N GLU A 2 19.23 -10.43 -17.76
CA GLU A 2 18.43 -10.04 -16.60
C GLU A 2 17.76 -8.72 -16.89
N THR A 3 16.44 -8.74 -17.03
CA THR A 3 15.66 -7.53 -17.21
C THR A 3 15.59 -6.83 -15.85
N THR A 4 16.13 -5.64 -15.76
CA THR A 4 16.17 -4.88 -14.50
C THR A 4 14.81 -4.25 -14.23
N THR A 5 14.23 -4.51 -13.06
CA THR A 5 13.02 -3.83 -12.62
C THR A 5 13.36 -2.42 -12.14
N THR A 6 12.72 -1.41 -12.70
CA THR A 6 12.85 -0.01 -12.29
C THR A 6 11.62 0.45 -11.52
N MET A 7 11.79 1.39 -10.60
CA MET A 7 10.69 1.98 -9.81
C MET A 7 10.65 3.50 -10.00
N ARG A 8 9.46 4.04 -10.21
CA ARG A 8 9.20 5.47 -10.24
C ARG A 8 7.93 5.84 -9.49
N THR A 9 7.75 7.11 -9.25
CA THR A 9 6.47 7.64 -8.76
C THR A 9 5.36 7.33 -9.76
N GLY A 10 4.18 6.93 -9.27
CA GLY A 10 3.00 6.75 -10.10
C GLY A 10 2.39 8.09 -10.50
N GLU A 11 1.85 8.15 -11.69
CA GLU A 11 1.21 9.33 -12.28
C GLU A 11 -0.25 9.01 -12.62
N PRO A 12 -1.16 10.01 -12.67
CA PRO A 12 -2.56 9.77 -13.06
C PRO A 12 -2.72 9.00 -14.37
N ALA A 13 -1.79 9.18 -15.31
CA ALA A 13 -1.77 8.44 -16.58
C ALA A 13 -1.54 6.92 -16.42
N ASP A 14 -1.03 6.48 -15.28
CA ASP A 14 -0.84 5.04 -14.99
C ASP A 14 -2.13 4.33 -14.57
N ALA A 15 -3.21 5.06 -14.32
CA ALA A 15 -4.43 4.52 -13.70
C ALA A 15 -5.06 3.38 -14.52
N GLU A 16 -5.11 3.50 -15.85
CA GLU A 16 -5.63 2.45 -16.72
C GLU A 16 -4.76 1.19 -16.68
N THR A 17 -3.44 1.35 -16.71
CA THR A 17 -2.49 0.24 -16.63
C THR A 17 -2.57 -0.47 -15.27
N ILE A 18 -2.75 0.30 -14.18
CA ILE A 18 -2.97 -0.24 -12.83
C ILE A 18 -4.29 -1.04 -12.79
N ALA A 19 -5.38 -0.49 -13.32
CA ALA A 19 -6.68 -1.16 -13.36
C ALA A 19 -6.60 -2.47 -14.18
N GLU A 20 -5.87 -2.46 -15.29
CA GLU A 20 -5.62 -3.64 -16.13
C GLU A 20 -4.83 -4.71 -15.34
N LEU A 21 -3.78 -4.32 -14.62
CA LEU A 21 -3.01 -5.24 -13.79
C LEU A 21 -3.87 -5.84 -12.67
N ILE A 22 -4.74 -5.04 -12.03
CA ILE A 22 -5.72 -5.53 -11.04
C ILE A 22 -6.66 -6.55 -11.67
N ARG A 23 -7.18 -6.29 -12.86
CA ARG A 23 -8.08 -7.18 -13.58
C ARG A 23 -7.38 -8.50 -13.92
N ARG A 24 -6.16 -8.45 -14.41
CA ARG A 24 -5.35 -9.62 -14.79
C ARG A 24 -5.04 -10.52 -13.60
N GLU A 25 -4.61 -9.93 -12.47
CA GLU A 25 -4.10 -10.69 -11.32
C GLU A 25 -5.17 -11.07 -10.29
N ASN A 26 -6.22 -10.28 -10.15
CA ASN A 26 -7.25 -10.44 -9.12
C ASN A 26 -8.65 -10.72 -9.69
N HIS A 27 -8.81 -10.73 -11.02
CA HIS A 27 -10.10 -10.98 -11.70
C HIS A 27 -11.23 -10.05 -11.23
N ARG A 28 -10.91 -8.79 -10.93
CA ARG A 28 -11.88 -7.76 -10.52
C ARG A 28 -11.68 -6.48 -11.32
N SER A 29 -12.76 -5.73 -11.48
CA SER A 29 -12.69 -4.37 -12.00
C SER A 29 -12.13 -3.41 -10.94
N ALA A 30 -11.52 -2.32 -11.38
CA ALA A 30 -11.08 -1.21 -10.56
C ALA A 30 -11.60 0.09 -11.16
N ASP A 31 -11.83 1.07 -10.30
CA ASP A 31 -12.26 2.41 -10.70
C ASP A 31 -11.03 3.22 -11.11
N VAL A 32 -10.89 3.44 -12.43
CA VAL A 32 -9.75 4.16 -13.03
C VAL A 32 -9.69 5.61 -12.54
N GLU A 33 -10.83 6.27 -12.42
CA GLU A 33 -10.89 7.67 -11.96
C GLU A 33 -10.45 7.78 -10.50
N ALA A 34 -10.93 6.90 -9.63
CA ALA A 34 -10.50 6.86 -8.23
C ALA A 34 -9.00 6.55 -8.09
N ILE A 35 -8.44 5.68 -8.95
CA ILE A 35 -7.00 5.42 -8.99
C ILE A 35 -6.26 6.68 -9.42
N ALA A 36 -6.67 7.35 -10.49
CA ALA A 36 -6.01 8.57 -10.98
C ALA A 36 -5.99 9.68 -9.93
N VAL A 37 -7.10 9.88 -9.21
CA VAL A 37 -7.17 10.83 -8.08
C VAL A 37 -6.19 10.44 -6.96
N SER A 38 -6.11 9.17 -6.61
CA SER A 38 -5.16 8.67 -5.61
C SER A 38 -3.72 8.95 -6.00
N LEU A 39 -3.36 8.68 -7.26
CA LEU A 39 -2.00 8.92 -7.79
C LEU A 39 -1.64 10.42 -7.81
N ALA A 40 -2.62 11.28 -8.00
CA ALA A 40 -2.43 12.74 -8.00
C ALA A 40 -2.29 13.35 -6.59
N THR A 41 -2.80 12.67 -5.56
CA THR A 41 -3.00 13.29 -4.23
C THR A 41 -2.18 12.67 -3.11
N ALA A 42 -1.58 11.50 -3.32
CA ALA A 42 -0.79 10.82 -2.30
C ALA A 42 0.43 10.13 -2.92
N PRO A 43 1.47 9.84 -2.11
CA PRO A 43 2.61 9.05 -2.55
C PRO A 43 2.20 7.72 -3.18
N SER A 44 2.80 7.40 -4.30
CA SER A 44 2.54 6.18 -5.06
C SER A 44 3.79 5.73 -5.80
N ILE A 45 3.87 4.43 -6.08
CA ILE A 45 4.99 3.82 -6.80
C ILE A 45 4.45 2.87 -7.84
N VAL A 46 5.04 2.88 -9.02
CA VAL A 46 4.92 1.84 -10.03
C VAL A 46 6.29 1.21 -10.29
N ALA A 47 6.30 -0.09 -10.57
CA ALA A 47 7.49 -0.83 -10.95
C ALA A 47 7.32 -1.40 -12.36
N LEU A 48 8.35 -1.23 -13.17
CA LEU A 48 8.37 -1.58 -14.58
C LEU A 48 9.50 -2.56 -14.87
N GLU A 49 9.25 -3.54 -15.70
CA GLU A 49 10.27 -4.37 -16.35
C GLU A 49 10.24 -4.07 -17.85
N GLY A 50 11.25 -3.31 -18.34
CA GLY A 50 11.11 -2.63 -19.63
C GLY A 50 9.96 -1.64 -19.59
N ASP A 51 9.02 -1.77 -20.52
CA ASP A 51 7.82 -0.92 -20.58
C ASP A 51 6.59 -1.56 -19.91
N GLU A 52 6.71 -2.80 -19.41
CA GLU A 52 5.60 -3.50 -18.74
C GLU A 52 5.53 -3.15 -17.25
N MET A 53 4.34 -2.69 -16.80
CA MET A 53 4.09 -2.52 -15.39
C MET A 53 3.90 -3.88 -14.71
N VAL A 54 4.75 -4.17 -13.73
CA VAL A 54 4.77 -5.45 -13.00
C VAL A 54 4.34 -5.31 -11.55
N ALA A 55 4.29 -4.10 -11.03
CA ALA A 55 3.78 -3.85 -9.68
C ALA A 55 3.36 -2.38 -9.51
N PHE A 56 2.51 -2.14 -8.51
CA PHE A 56 2.15 -0.80 -8.05
C PHE A 56 1.84 -0.79 -6.55
N PHE A 57 1.91 0.40 -5.96
CA PHE A 57 1.49 0.68 -4.59
C PHE A 57 1.01 2.12 -4.52
N TYR A 58 -0.24 2.34 -4.12
CA TYR A 58 -0.82 3.68 -3.98
C TYR A 58 -1.71 3.81 -2.76
N GLY A 59 -1.87 5.03 -2.31
CA GLY A 59 -2.73 5.41 -1.21
C GLY A 59 -3.55 6.65 -1.53
N ARG A 60 -4.23 7.17 -0.52
CA ARG A 60 -4.93 8.46 -0.56
C ARG A 60 -4.74 9.19 0.77
N PRO A 61 -4.85 10.52 0.81
CA PRO A 61 -4.88 11.23 2.07
C PRO A 61 -6.07 10.76 2.91
N PHE A 62 -5.84 10.46 4.18
CA PHE A 62 -6.88 10.13 5.15
C PHE A 62 -7.13 11.29 6.11
N ALA A 63 -6.04 11.91 6.57
CA ALA A 63 -6.00 13.12 7.40
C ALA A 63 -4.79 13.94 6.97
N PRO A 64 -4.60 15.18 7.45
CA PRO A 64 -3.49 16.04 7.03
C PRO A 64 -2.10 15.40 7.16
N ASP A 65 -1.92 14.51 8.14
CA ASP A 65 -0.66 13.83 8.44
C ASP A 65 -0.76 12.30 8.43
N ILE A 66 -1.88 11.75 7.95
CA ILE A 66 -2.13 10.30 7.83
C ILE A 66 -2.49 9.96 6.38
N VAL A 67 -1.80 8.99 5.81
CA VAL A 67 -2.14 8.42 4.49
C VAL A 67 -2.78 7.04 4.67
N GLU A 68 -3.83 6.76 3.92
CA GLU A 68 -4.43 5.43 3.82
C GLU A 68 -3.88 4.71 2.59
N MET A 69 -3.24 3.57 2.81
CA MET A 69 -2.78 2.72 1.72
C MET A 69 -3.96 1.91 1.16
N GLN A 70 -4.25 2.15 -0.10
CA GLN A 70 -5.43 1.59 -0.77
C GLN A 70 -5.15 0.23 -1.40
N ASN A 71 -4.05 0.11 -2.13
CA ASN A 71 -3.76 -1.12 -2.85
C ASN A 71 -2.26 -1.26 -3.15
N MET A 72 -1.78 -2.47 -2.98
CA MET A 72 -0.47 -2.91 -3.43
C MET A 72 -0.62 -4.23 -4.16
N LEU A 73 -0.06 -4.32 -5.35
CA LEU A 73 -0.08 -5.54 -6.13
C LEU A 73 1.25 -5.75 -6.85
N ILE A 74 1.71 -7.00 -6.86
CA ILE A 74 2.86 -7.45 -7.65
C ILE A 74 2.38 -8.60 -8.53
N ALA A 75 2.65 -8.52 -9.82
CA ALA A 75 2.37 -9.59 -10.78
C ALA A 75 2.94 -10.93 -10.29
N ALA A 76 2.21 -12.02 -10.49
CA ALA A 76 2.56 -13.33 -9.96
C ALA A 76 3.98 -13.76 -10.35
N SER A 77 4.39 -13.47 -11.59
CA SER A 77 5.72 -13.75 -12.14
C SER A 77 6.87 -13.00 -11.43
N HIS A 78 6.57 -11.92 -10.70
CA HIS A 78 7.55 -11.04 -10.06
C HIS A 78 7.56 -11.13 -8.53
N ARG A 79 6.71 -11.99 -7.96
CA ARG A 79 6.65 -12.20 -6.50
C ARG A 79 7.87 -12.95 -5.98
N ARG A 80 8.16 -12.78 -4.69
CA ARG A 80 9.24 -13.48 -3.97
C ARG A 80 10.67 -13.12 -4.44
N ARG A 81 10.81 -12.02 -5.19
CA ARG A 81 12.11 -11.48 -5.67
C ARG A 81 12.59 -10.24 -4.89
N GLY A 82 12.01 -9.95 -3.73
CA GLY A 82 12.35 -8.76 -2.93
C GLY A 82 11.67 -7.46 -3.34
N LEU A 83 10.98 -7.42 -4.48
CA LEU A 83 10.35 -6.21 -5.02
C LEU A 83 9.37 -5.56 -4.03
N GLY A 84 8.54 -6.34 -3.35
CA GLY A 84 7.61 -5.80 -2.35
C GLY A 84 8.29 -5.08 -1.19
N ARG A 85 9.42 -5.62 -0.71
CA ARG A 85 10.23 -4.96 0.33
C ARG A 85 10.79 -3.63 -0.16
N ALA A 86 11.35 -3.62 -1.38
CA ALA A 86 11.92 -2.42 -1.98
C ALA A 86 10.85 -1.33 -2.19
N MET A 87 9.66 -1.71 -2.66
CA MET A 87 8.53 -0.80 -2.82
C MET A 87 8.05 -0.21 -1.49
N VAL A 88 7.92 -1.03 -0.44
CA VAL A 88 7.52 -0.54 0.89
C VAL A 88 8.54 0.43 1.45
N ALA A 89 9.83 0.13 1.36
CA ALA A 89 10.89 1.03 1.83
C ALA A 89 10.82 2.38 1.10
N ARG A 90 10.70 2.36 -0.21
CA ARG A 90 10.63 3.58 -1.03
C ARG A 90 9.38 4.41 -0.73
N ILE A 91 8.20 3.79 -0.66
CA ILE A 91 6.96 4.54 -0.41
C ILE A 91 6.95 5.14 1.00
N GLU A 92 7.51 4.46 2.00
CA GLU A 92 7.64 5.02 3.35
C GLU A 92 8.54 6.26 3.37
N ASP A 93 9.61 6.28 2.58
CA ASP A 93 10.48 7.47 2.44
C ASP A 93 9.73 8.60 1.73
N ASP A 94 9.00 8.30 0.66
CA ASP A 94 8.19 9.28 -0.07
C ASP A 94 7.06 9.86 0.82
N MET A 95 6.42 9.03 1.66
CA MET A 95 5.44 9.49 2.65
C MET A 95 6.07 10.43 3.69
N ARG A 96 7.25 10.09 4.23
CA ARG A 96 7.97 10.95 5.17
C ARG A 96 8.33 12.30 4.53
N ALA A 97 8.83 12.26 3.31
CA ALA A 97 9.16 13.47 2.54
C ALA A 97 7.93 14.34 2.27
N ALA A 98 6.76 13.74 2.08
CA ALA A 98 5.48 14.44 1.93
C ALA A 98 4.87 14.94 3.26
N GLY A 99 5.51 14.69 4.41
CA GLY A 99 5.09 15.18 5.72
C GLY A 99 4.10 14.27 6.46
N TYR A 100 3.81 13.09 5.95
CA TYR A 100 2.96 12.14 6.67
C TYR A 100 3.70 11.56 7.89
N ARG A 101 2.96 11.45 9.00
CA ARG A 101 3.45 10.92 10.27
C ARG A 101 3.04 9.47 10.49
N ALA A 102 1.97 9.05 9.86
CA ALA A 102 1.49 7.67 9.90
C ALA A 102 0.89 7.23 8.57
N ALA A 103 0.94 5.94 8.32
CA ALA A 103 0.19 5.27 7.28
C ALA A 103 -0.73 4.24 7.92
N ILE A 104 -1.94 4.10 7.39
CA ILE A 104 -2.90 3.06 7.79
C ILE A 104 -3.27 2.22 6.57
N GLY A 105 -3.72 1.00 6.82
CA GLY A 105 -4.22 0.12 5.76
C GLY A 105 -5.15 -0.93 6.34
N ALA A 106 -6.10 -1.39 5.56
CA ALA A 106 -7.00 -2.47 5.92
C ALA A 106 -6.67 -3.75 5.14
N ASN A 107 -6.71 -4.89 5.82
CA ASN A 107 -6.62 -6.21 5.21
C ASN A 107 -7.83 -7.03 5.64
N SER A 108 -8.63 -7.48 4.70
CA SER A 108 -9.90 -8.17 4.97
C SER A 108 -10.08 -9.40 4.09
N ILE A 109 -10.48 -10.51 4.72
CA ILE A 109 -10.92 -11.72 4.02
C ILE A 109 -12.28 -11.54 3.34
N LEU A 110 -13.01 -10.48 3.70
CA LEU A 110 -14.32 -10.15 3.12
C LEU A 110 -14.18 -9.38 1.80
N HIS A 111 -12.96 -9.03 1.40
CA HIS A 111 -12.71 -8.34 0.14
C HIS A 111 -12.95 -9.26 -1.06
N ARG A 112 -13.71 -8.78 -2.06
CA ARG A 112 -13.95 -9.57 -3.29
C ARG A 112 -12.62 -9.99 -3.92
N GLY A 113 -12.49 -11.28 -4.26
CA GLY A 113 -11.28 -11.85 -4.87
C GLY A 113 -10.15 -12.17 -3.90
N SER A 114 -10.34 -11.95 -2.60
CA SER A 114 -9.42 -12.43 -1.58
C SER A 114 -9.78 -13.83 -1.12
N THR A 115 -8.75 -14.63 -0.82
CA THR A 115 -8.90 -15.87 -0.07
C THR A 115 -8.30 -15.70 1.33
N PRO A 116 -8.74 -16.48 2.34
CA PRO A 116 -8.15 -16.43 3.68
C PRO A 116 -6.63 -16.58 3.65
N GLU A 117 -6.09 -17.49 2.83
CA GLU A 117 -4.66 -17.75 2.71
C GLU A 117 -3.90 -16.53 2.16
N ARG A 118 -4.45 -15.87 1.12
CA ARG A 118 -3.86 -14.65 0.54
C ARG A 118 -3.87 -13.50 1.55
N CYS A 119 -4.95 -13.33 2.30
CA CYS A 119 -5.06 -12.32 3.34
C CYS A 119 -4.07 -12.57 4.49
N MET A 120 -3.92 -13.81 4.91
CA MET A 120 -2.97 -14.18 5.96
C MET A 120 -1.53 -13.96 5.51
N ALA A 121 -1.20 -14.31 4.26
CA ALA A 121 0.13 -14.07 3.69
C ALA A 121 0.43 -12.57 3.57
N ALA A 122 -0.52 -11.76 3.13
CA ALA A 122 -0.40 -10.30 3.07
C ALA A 122 -0.22 -9.70 4.47
N ARG A 123 -1.02 -10.12 5.45
CA ARG A 123 -0.89 -9.68 6.84
C ARG A 123 0.49 -9.99 7.40
N ALA A 124 0.98 -11.22 7.21
CA ALA A 124 2.32 -11.63 7.65
C ALA A 124 3.42 -10.80 6.95
N PHE A 125 3.25 -10.46 5.68
CA PHE A 125 4.17 -9.58 4.96
C PHE A 125 4.22 -8.19 5.62
N TRP A 126 3.08 -7.55 5.86
CA TRP A 126 3.03 -6.22 6.45
C TRP A 126 3.61 -6.17 7.86
N VAL A 127 3.34 -7.18 8.70
CA VAL A 127 3.93 -7.28 10.04
C VAL A 127 5.46 -7.42 9.94
N ARG A 128 5.99 -8.22 9.01
CA ARG A 128 7.45 -8.31 8.78
C ARG A 128 8.05 -7.01 8.26
N MET A 129 7.26 -6.16 7.59
CA MET A 129 7.68 -4.82 7.17
C MET A 129 7.61 -3.77 8.30
N GLY A 130 7.25 -4.18 9.52
CA GLY A 130 7.18 -3.31 10.68
C GLY A 130 5.85 -2.61 10.87
N TRP A 131 4.83 -2.98 10.10
CA TRP A 131 3.47 -2.53 10.34
C TRP A 131 2.87 -3.26 11.53
N ARG A 132 2.08 -2.57 12.32
CA ARG A 132 1.46 -3.11 13.54
C ARG A 132 -0.04 -3.22 13.35
N ILE A 133 -0.64 -4.27 13.94
CA ILE A 133 -2.10 -4.40 13.99
C ILE A 133 -2.63 -3.41 15.04
N LEU A 134 -3.45 -2.46 14.57
CA LEU A 134 -4.12 -1.48 15.42
C LEU A 134 -5.48 -2.01 15.91
N LEU A 135 -6.22 -2.69 15.03
CA LEU A 135 -7.54 -3.26 15.30
C LEU A 135 -7.68 -4.57 14.55
N ALA A 136 -8.29 -5.55 15.19
CA ALA A 136 -8.63 -6.83 14.58
C ALA A 136 -10.07 -7.22 14.88
N THR A 137 -10.75 -7.76 13.88
CA THR A 137 -12.07 -8.41 13.97
C THR A 137 -11.96 -9.83 13.45
N GLY A 138 -13.06 -10.57 13.44
CA GLY A 138 -13.07 -11.94 12.90
C GLY A 138 -12.70 -12.06 11.42
N GLY A 139 -12.85 -10.99 10.63
CA GLY A 139 -12.59 -11.00 9.18
C GLY A 139 -11.62 -9.95 8.68
N SER A 140 -11.25 -8.97 9.51
CA SER A 140 -10.46 -7.83 9.06
C SER A 140 -9.45 -7.38 10.10
N VAL A 141 -8.36 -6.77 9.63
CA VAL A 141 -7.43 -6.03 10.49
C VAL A 141 -7.19 -4.65 9.90
N VAL A 142 -7.00 -3.68 10.78
CA VAL A 142 -6.42 -2.38 10.46
C VAL A 142 -4.96 -2.39 10.90
N LEU A 143 -4.09 -2.04 9.98
CA LEU A 143 -2.65 -1.98 10.19
C LEU A 143 -2.23 -0.51 10.25
N VAL A 144 -1.21 -0.21 11.03
CA VAL A 144 -0.61 1.11 11.14
C VAL A 144 0.91 1.03 11.01
N ARG A 145 1.48 2.01 10.33
CA ARG A 145 2.92 2.27 10.26
C ARG A 145 3.21 3.69 10.73
N TRP A 146 3.98 3.82 11.78
CA TRP A 146 4.48 5.10 12.26
C TRP A 146 5.71 5.50 11.44
N LEU A 147 5.73 6.71 10.89
CA LEU A 147 6.71 7.16 9.90
C LEU A 147 7.77 8.10 10.48
N GLY A 148 7.51 8.73 11.62
CA GLY A 148 8.42 9.70 12.21
C GLY A 148 8.84 9.35 13.64
N PRO A 149 9.95 9.93 14.14
CA PRO A 149 10.30 9.85 15.55
C PRO A 149 9.21 10.54 16.38
N GLY A 150 8.75 9.88 17.46
CA GLY A 150 7.67 10.39 18.31
C GLY A 150 6.26 10.24 17.73
N ALA A 151 6.10 9.59 16.58
CA ALA A 151 4.79 9.35 15.98
C ALA A 151 3.99 8.25 16.69
N GLN A 152 4.60 7.47 17.58
CA GLN A 152 3.85 6.49 18.38
C GLN A 152 2.92 7.22 19.38
N PRO A 153 1.69 6.73 19.57
CA PRO A 153 0.86 7.27 20.64
C PRO A 153 1.64 7.19 21.95
N SER A 154 1.66 8.28 22.71
CA SER A 154 2.09 8.21 24.11
C SER A 154 1.21 7.16 24.81
N ALA A 155 1.80 6.36 25.69
CA ALA A 155 1.05 5.39 26.48
C ALA A 155 -0.06 6.07 27.33
N ASP A 156 0.11 7.36 27.58
CA ASP A 156 -0.88 8.25 28.17
C ASP A 156 -1.77 8.77 27.03
N GLY A 157 -2.96 8.20 26.88
CA GLY A 157 -3.98 8.67 25.93
C GLY A 157 -4.23 10.18 26.09
N PRO A 158 -4.88 10.85 25.11
CA PRO A 158 -5.22 12.25 25.24
C PRO A 158 -5.98 12.42 26.55
N GLY A 159 -5.40 13.21 27.47
CA GLY A 159 -6.06 13.54 28.72
C GLY A 159 -7.48 13.99 28.41
N HIS A 160 -8.45 13.35 29.02
CA HIS A 160 -9.83 13.79 28.95
C HIS A 160 -9.84 15.23 29.47
N PRO A 161 -10.32 16.22 28.71
CA PRO A 161 -10.60 17.52 29.30
C PRO A 161 -11.75 17.32 30.27
N ASP A 162 -11.52 17.62 31.55
CA ASP A 162 -12.56 17.74 32.56
C ASP A 162 -13.60 18.79 32.21
#